data_3d0b5953e65bab8646b4d5993cf40475
#
_entry.id   3d0b5953e65bab8646b4d5993cf40475
#
_cell.length_a   1.000
_cell.length_b   1.000
_cell.length_c   1.000
_cell.angle_alpha   90.00
_cell.angle_beta   90.00
_cell.angle_gamma   90.00
#
_symmetry.space_group_name_H-M   'P 1'
#
loop_
_entity.id
_entity.type
_entity.pdbx_description
1 polymer ?
#
loop_
_entity_poly.entity_id
_entity_poly.type
_entity_poly.pdbx_seq_one_letter_code
_entity_poly.pdbx_strand_id
1 'polypeptide(L)'
;MTWSTPVGLCTGLAALVLLSGPGQAAPQLRVEGTEFVLEQDNGRVLRGEALAGAVLVLPQGRIRIASVAREKPPYGSEIFLYRFLVENSAGSSQELCEPDPNGQRLGFPLQVPGEPAGLTCTGGAVGKCVRFGYQPWYLSKEGLPLKALHQACVNLVTANYGGDRGTTRNGTPIDIYDRFGIQQPAYAPGMAFEAAWSPRGAVCVARPRIEQNISLDEIRQKYPHLQGFVGEEACSEEKMRGHPDALLFNRSYPGYR
;
A
#
# COMPACT_ATOMS: atom_id res chain seq x y z
N MET A 1 10.88 5.47 -26.01
CA MET A 1 10.97 4.98 -24.62
C MET A 1 9.61 4.45 -24.26
N THR A 2 9.47 3.14 -24.30
CA THR A 2 8.20 2.42 -24.12
C THR A 2 7.92 2.33 -22.62
N TRP A 3 6.82 2.91 -22.19
CA TRP A 3 6.31 2.82 -20.82
C TRP A 3 5.82 1.39 -20.57
N SER A 4 6.50 0.68 -19.68
CA SER A 4 6.00 -0.58 -19.16
C SER A 4 4.77 -0.28 -18.31
N THR A 5 3.64 -0.81 -18.72
CA THR A 5 2.38 -0.82 -17.99
C THR A 5 2.59 -1.36 -16.58
N PRO A 6 1.95 -0.76 -15.54
CA PRO A 6 1.95 -1.34 -14.20
C PRO A 6 1.29 -2.72 -14.28
N VAL A 7 1.98 -3.71 -13.73
CA VAL A 7 1.45 -5.06 -13.55
C VAL A 7 0.12 -4.93 -12.80
N GLY A 8 -0.97 -5.23 -13.51
CA GLY A 8 -2.32 -5.15 -12.99
C GLY A 8 -2.46 -5.99 -11.73
N LEU A 9 -3.27 -5.48 -10.78
CA LEU A 9 -3.71 -6.20 -9.61
C LEU A 9 -4.12 -7.62 -10.02
N CYS A 10 -3.43 -8.64 -9.48
CA CYS A 10 -3.91 -10.00 -9.51
C CYS A 10 -5.15 -10.09 -8.60
N THR A 11 -6.31 -9.83 -9.18
CA THR A 11 -7.60 -10.07 -8.54
C THR A 11 -7.89 -11.57 -8.60
N GLY A 12 -7.91 -12.20 -7.44
CA GLY A 12 -8.39 -13.57 -7.25
C GLY A 12 -7.31 -14.57 -6.86
N LEU A 13 -7.16 -14.84 -5.57
CA LEU A 13 -6.56 -16.07 -5.06
C LEU A 13 -7.56 -17.22 -5.38
N ALA A 14 -7.44 -17.80 -6.57
CA ALA A 14 -8.14 -19.04 -6.90
C ALA A 14 -7.50 -20.18 -6.13
N ALA A 15 -8.35 -21.03 -5.56
CA ALA A 15 -8.01 -22.14 -4.68
C ALA A 15 -6.87 -23.02 -5.21
N LEU A 16 -5.96 -23.37 -4.31
CA LEU A 16 -4.93 -24.37 -4.46
C LEU A 16 -5.58 -25.75 -4.74
N VAL A 17 -5.50 -26.24 -5.97
CA VAL A 17 -5.87 -27.62 -6.28
C VAL A 17 -4.60 -28.46 -6.19
N LEU A 18 -4.36 -29.08 -5.03
CA LEU A 18 -3.49 -30.24 -4.94
C LEU A 18 -4.34 -31.49 -5.23
N LEU A 19 -3.84 -32.36 -6.08
CA LEU A 19 -4.48 -33.67 -6.38
C LEU A 19 -4.51 -34.49 -5.09
N SER A 20 -5.64 -34.47 -4.40
CA SER A 20 -5.89 -35.29 -3.20
C SER A 20 -6.53 -36.59 -3.64
N GLY A 21 -6.09 -37.70 -3.04
CA GLY A 21 -6.76 -38.98 -3.16
C GLY A 21 -8.18 -38.93 -2.55
N PRO A 22 -9.05 -39.92 -2.86
CA PRO A 22 -10.43 -39.91 -2.38
C PRO A 22 -10.45 -39.98 -0.84
N GLY A 23 -10.94 -38.94 -0.19
CA GLY A 23 -11.18 -38.89 1.24
C GLY A 23 -10.34 -37.87 2.04
N GLN A 24 -9.39 -37.14 1.44
CA GLN A 24 -8.63 -36.10 2.13
C GLN A 24 -9.14 -34.71 1.73
N ALA A 25 -9.39 -33.83 2.73
CA ALA A 25 -9.71 -32.45 2.48
C ALA A 25 -8.49 -31.75 1.85
N ALA A 26 -8.66 -31.01 0.75
CA ALA A 26 -7.57 -30.26 0.14
C ALA A 26 -7.02 -29.22 1.12
N PRO A 27 -5.69 -28.99 1.14
CA PRO A 27 -5.12 -27.95 1.99
C PRO A 27 -5.72 -26.58 1.66
N GLN A 28 -6.06 -25.83 2.71
CA GLN A 28 -6.69 -24.52 2.59
C GLN A 28 -5.69 -23.42 2.92
N LEU A 29 -5.53 -22.48 1.98
CA LEU A 29 -4.74 -21.26 2.18
C LEU A 29 -5.68 -20.09 2.41
N ARG A 30 -5.49 -19.37 3.52
CA ARG A 30 -6.18 -18.13 3.79
C ARG A 30 -5.20 -17.03 4.18
N VAL A 31 -5.66 -15.79 4.19
CA VAL A 31 -4.88 -14.61 4.54
C VAL A 31 -5.50 -13.97 5.78
N GLU A 32 -4.67 -13.68 6.78
CA GLU A 32 -5.03 -12.95 7.98
C GLU A 32 -4.13 -11.71 8.10
N GLY A 33 -4.66 -10.53 7.74
CA GLY A 33 -3.85 -9.31 7.66
C GLY A 33 -2.76 -9.41 6.60
N THR A 34 -1.50 -9.55 7.02
CA THR A 34 -0.33 -9.76 6.15
C THR A 34 0.20 -11.19 6.21
N GLU A 35 -0.49 -12.10 6.87
CA GLU A 35 -0.02 -13.44 7.10
C GLU A 35 -0.73 -14.46 6.22
N PHE A 36 0.03 -15.36 5.61
CA PHE A 36 -0.52 -16.60 5.07
C PHE A 36 -0.74 -17.62 6.18
N VAL A 37 -1.90 -18.24 6.13
CA VAL A 37 -2.27 -19.34 7.02
C VAL A 37 -2.61 -20.56 6.16
N LEU A 38 -1.78 -21.59 6.22
CA LEU A 38 -1.99 -22.83 5.50
C LEU A 38 -2.47 -23.91 6.47
N GLU A 39 -3.70 -24.37 6.28
CA GLU A 39 -4.24 -25.55 6.97
C GLU A 39 -4.05 -26.77 6.06
N GLN A 40 -3.27 -27.72 6.55
CA GLN A 40 -3.01 -28.98 5.85
C GLN A 40 -4.15 -29.99 6.07
N ASP A 41 -4.25 -30.96 5.20
CA ASP A 41 -5.24 -32.07 5.23
C ASP A 41 -5.25 -32.88 6.55
N ASN A 42 -4.12 -32.90 7.26
CA ASN A 42 -3.97 -33.53 8.59
C ASN A 42 -4.34 -32.60 9.76
N GLY A 43 -4.92 -31.44 9.52
CA GLY A 43 -5.29 -30.44 10.52
C GLY A 43 -4.11 -29.59 11.05
N ARG A 44 -2.88 -29.80 10.54
CA ARG A 44 -1.74 -28.98 10.92
C ARG A 44 -1.81 -27.60 10.27
N VAL A 45 -1.64 -26.56 11.08
CA VAL A 45 -1.60 -25.17 10.60
C VAL A 45 -0.16 -24.69 10.52
N LEU A 46 0.24 -24.19 9.34
CA LEU A 46 1.53 -23.55 9.10
C LEU A 46 1.33 -22.04 8.95
N ARG A 47 2.19 -21.27 9.61
CA ARG A 47 2.16 -19.80 9.64
C ARG A 47 3.58 -19.22 9.66
N GLY A 48 3.71 -17.96 9.27
CA GLY A 48 4.95 -17.19 9.39
C GLY A 48 6.14 -17.93 8.81
N GLU A 49 7.21 -18.05 9.59
CA GLU A 49 8.48 -18.66 9.18
C GLU A 49 8.36 -20.15 8.78
N ALA A 50 7.33 -20.86 9.30
CA ALA A 50 7.07 -22.26 8.92
C ALA A 50 6.67 -22.41 7.44
N LEU A 51 6.36 -21.29 6.75
CA LEU A 51 6.06 -21.27 5.32
C LEU A 51 7.30 -21.03 4.45
N ALA A 52 8.49 -20.82 5.02
CA ALA A 52 9.70 -20.71 4.23
C ALA A 52 9.95 -22.00 3.42
N GLY A 53 10.22 -21.87 2.13
CA GLY A 53 10.33 -22.99 1.18
C GLY A 53 9.01 -23.44 0.53
N ALA A 54 7.85 -23.01 1.05
CA ALA A 54 6.56 -23.35 0.47
C ALA A 54 6.39 -22.76 -0.94
N VAL A 55 5.65 -23.51 -1.80
CA VAL A 55 5.34 -23.08 -3.16
C VAL A 55 3.83 -22.86 -3.27
N LEU A 56 3.44 -21.65 -3.63
CA LEU A 56 2.08 -21.28 -3.97
C LEU A 56 1.86 -21.54 -5.47
N VAL A 57 0.87 -22.36 -5.80
CA VAL A 57 0.49 -22.61 -7.19
C VAL A 57 -0.72 -21.74 -7.51
N LEU A 58 -0.55 -20.79 -8.40
CA LEU A 58 -1.58 -19.86 -8.86
C LEU A 58 -1.91 -20.13 -10.33
N PRO A 59 -3.07 -19.69 -10.83
CA PRO A 59 -3.39 -19.82 -12.26
C PRO A 59 -2.34 -19.18 -13.19
N GLN A 60 -1.64 -18.16 -12.69
CA GLN A 60 -0.63 -17.40 -13.45
C GLN A 60 0.79 -17.97 -13.32
N GLY A 61 1.03 -18.98 -12.48
CA GLY A 61 2.35 -19.56 -12.27
C GLY A 61 2.63 -20.00 -10.83
N ARG A 62 3.88 -20.26 -10.54
CA ARG A 62 4.33 -20.73 -9.22
C ARG A 62 5.12 -19.64 -8.52
N ILE A 63 4.83 -19.43 -7.25
CA ILE A 63 5.54 -18.46 -6.39
C ILE A 63 6.11 -19.24 -5.20
N ARG A 64 7.44 -19.21 -5.05
CA ARG A 64 8.09 -19.79 -3.89
C ARG A 64 8.33 -18.73 -2.82
N ILE A 65 8.01 -19.04 -1.57
CA ILE A 65 8.36 -18.25 -0.39
C ILE A 65 9.82 -18.59 -0.05
N ALA A 66 10.76 -17.70 -0.41
CA ALA A 66 12.18 -17.95 -0.18
C ALA A 66 12.57 -17.71 1.29
N SER A 67 11.99 -16.70 1.92
CA SER A 67 12.20 -16.38 3.34
C SER A 67 11.02 -15.59 3.89
N VAL A 68 10.92 -15.57 5.22
CA VAL A 68 9.93 -14.79 5.98
C VAL A 68 10.66 -13.95 7.02
N ALA A 69 10.24 -12.70 7.17
CA ALA A 69 10.72 -11.76 8.18
C ALA A 69 9.53 -11.13 8.89
N ARG A 70 9.79 -10.44 10.00
CA ARG A 70 8.77 -9.69 10.75
C ARG A 70 9.16 -8.24 10.84
N GLU A 71 8.17 -7.38 10.87
CA GLU A 71 8.33 -5.94 11.08
C GLU A 71 7.24 -5.45 12.04
N LYS A 72 7.60 -4.57 12.97
CA LYS A 72 6.66 -3.92 13.87
C LYS A 72 6.41 -2.49 13.38
N PRO A 73 5.27 -2.22 12.75
CA PRO A 73 4.86 -0.86 12.40
C PRO A 73 4.66 0.03 13.64
N PRO A 74 4.69 1.35 13.49
CA PRO A 74 4.48 2.29 14.61
C PRO A 74 3.10 2.16 15.25
N TYR A 75 2.12 1.62 14.53
CA TYR A 75 0.77 1.34 15.02
C TYR A 75 0.24 0.02 14.47
N GLY A 76 -0.63 -0.66 15.23
CA GLY A 76 -1.20 -1.95 14.86
C GLY A 76 -0.37 -3.15 15.34
N SER A 77 -0.59 -4.31 14.73
CA SER A 77 0.17 -5.53 15.02
C SER A 77 1.49 -5.60 14.26
N GLU A 78 2.33 -6.53 14.67
CA GLU A 78 3.44 -7.02 13.88
C GLU A 78 2.93 -7.54 12.53
N ILE A 79 3.71 -7.35 11.48
CA ILE A 79 3.41 -7.81 10.12
C ILE A 79 4.47 -8.80 9.65
N PHE A 80 4.04 -9.77 8.82
CA PHE A 80 4.92 -10.71 8.16
C PHE A 80 5.31 -10.20 6.77
N LEU A 81 6.58 -10.28 6.46
CA LEU A 81 7.18 -9.90 5.19
C LEU A 81 7.79 -11.14 4.55
N TYR A 82 7.52 -11.36 3.29
CA TYR A 82 7.93 -12.53 2.54
C TYR A 82 8.80 -12.14 1.36
N ARG A 83 9.88 -12.89 1.13
CA ARG A 83 10.60 -12.83 -0.13
C ARG A 83 9.99 -13.85 -1.09
N PHE A 84 9.44 -13.37 -2.18
CA PHE A 84 8.77 -14.19 -3.19
C PHE A 84 9.62 -14.34 -4.44
N LEU A 85 9.75 -15.59 -4.89
CA LEU A 85 10.39 -15.92 -6.16
C LEU A 85 9.35 -16.51 -7.10
N VAL A 86 9.18 -15.91 -8.27
CA VAL A 86 8.35 -16.44 -9.36
C VAL A 86 9.18 -17.46 -10.15
N GLU A 87 8.66 -18.66 -10.27
CA GLU A 87 9.28 -19.75 -11.02
C GLU A 87 8.66 -19.82 -12.41
N ASN A 88 9.48 -19.73 -13.44
CA ASN A 88 9.03 -19.94 -14.82
C ASN A 88 9.07 -21.40 -15.23
N SER A 89 8.49 -21.71 -16.39
CA SER A 89 8.44 -23.09 -16.94
C SER A 89 9.81 -23.68 -17.27
N ALA A 90 10.86 -22.84 -17.43
CA ALA A 90 12.22 -23.28 -17.68
C ALA A 90 13.03 -23.54 -16.40
N GLY A 91 12.40 -23.44 -15.21
CA GLY A 91 13.05 -23.70 -13.92
C GLY A 91 13.90 -22.54 -13.39
N SER A 92 13.94 -21.39 -14.09
CA SER A 92 14.55 -20.19 -13.53
C SER A 92 13.58 -19.45 -12.62
N SER A 93 14.12 -18.77 -11.60
CA SER A 93 13.32 -17.96 -10.67
C SER A 93 13.79 -16.51 -10.68
N GLN A 94 12.83 -15.60 -10.53
CA GLN A 94 13.07 -14.16 -10.41
C GLN A 94 12.32 -13.59 -9.22
N GLU A 95 12.82 -12.47 -8.68
CA GLU A 95 12.15 -11.75 -7.60
C GLU A 95 10.79 -11.24 -8.07
N LEU A 96 9.75 -11.44 -7.26
CA LEU A 96 8.42 -10.88 -7.52
C LEU A 96 8.39 -9.37 -7.28
N CYS A 97 9.08 -8.92 -6.22
CA CYS A 97 9.08 -7.52 -5.81
C CYS A 97 10.35 -6.81 -6.26
N GLU A 98 10.19 -5.59 -6.78
CA GLU A 98 11.29 -4.67 -6.99
C GLU A 98 11.90 -4.22 -5.63
N PRO A 99 13.17 -3.80 -5.59
CA PRO A 99 13.78 -3.34 -4.35
C PRO A 99 13.08 -2.10 -3.81
N ASP A 100 12.86 -2.07 -2.50
CA ASP A 100 12.45 -0.85 -1.80
C ASP A 100 13.67 0.10 -1.63
N PRO A 101 13.50 1.31 -1.03
CA PRO A 101 14.61 2.23 -0.81
C PRO A 101 15.78 1.66 0.02
N ASN A 102 15.55 0.59 0.78
CA ASN A 102 16.57 -0.11 1.55
C ASN A 102 17.18 -1.30 0.77
N GLY A 103 16.81 -1.48 -0.49
CA GLY A 103 17.25 -2.60 -1.33
C GLY A 103 16.53 -3.92 -1.06
N GLN A 104 15.52 -3.94 -0.18
CA GLN A 104 14.80 -5.15 0.18
C GLN A 104 13.72 -5.47 -0.88
N ARG A 105 13.60 -6.75 -1.24
CA ARG A 105 12.61 -7.25 -2.21
C ARG A 105 11.55 -8.09 -1.51
N LEU A 106 10.81 -7.45 -0.63
CA LEU A 106 9.82 -8.09 0.23
C LEU A 106 8.41 -7.69 -0.17
N GLY A 107 7.47 -8.57 0.14
CA GLY A 107 6.04 -8.35 -0.03
C GLY A 107 5.26 -9.14 1.00
N PHE A 108 3.95 -9.06 0.93
CA PHE A 108 3.06 -9.80 1.81
C PHE A 108 1.68 -9.98 1.17
N PRO A 109 0.91 -11.00 1.59
CA PRO A 109 -0.50 -11.06 1.27
C PRO A 109 -1.23 -9.95 2.00
N LEU A 110 -2.25 -9.39 1.38
CA LEU A 110 -3.07 -8.34 1.98
C LEU A 110 -4.54 -8.68 1.80
N GLN A 111 -5.25 -8.78 2.91
CA GLN A 111 -6.71 -8.88 2.95
C GLN A 111 -7.29 -7.57 3.47
N VAL A 112 -7.81 -6.75 2.59
CA VAL A 112 -8.59 -5.57 2.97
C VAL A 112 -10.05 -5.99 3.21
N PRO A 113 -10.69 -5.60 4.33
CA PRO A 113 -12.08 -5.98 4.59
C PRO A 113 -13.02 -5.62 3.44
N GLY A 114 -13.75 -6.61 2.92
CA GLY A 114 -14.66 -6.47 1.79
C GLY A 114 -14.02 -6.52 0.40
N GLU A 115 -12.72 -6.82 0.31
CA GLU A 115 -11.99 -6.97 -0.95
C GLU A 115 -11.36 -8.38 -1.05
N PRO A 116 -11.10 -8.91 -2.23
CA PRO A 116 -10.37 -10.16 -2.37
C PRO A 116 -8.93 -10.00 -1.87
N ALA A 117 -8.36 -11.08 -1.31
CA ALA A 117 -6.96 -11.09 -0.92
C ALA A 117 -6.05 -10.95 -2.16
N GLY A 118 -4.96 -10.21 -2.00
CA GLY A 118 -3.96 -10.00 -3.03
C GLY A 118 -2.54 -10.08 -2.48
N LEU A 119 -1.54 -9.94 -3.36
CA LEU A 119 -0.15 -9.76 -2.99
C LEU A 119 0.27 -8.32 -3.20
N THR A 120 1.02 -7.75 -2.28
CA THR A 120 1.60 -6.42 -2.40
C THR A 120 3.08 -6.43 -2.05
N CYS A 121 3.86 -5.53 -2.68
CA CYS A 121 5.29 -5.36 -2.39
C CYS A 121 5.51 -4.19 -1.41
N THR A 122 6.51 -4.31 -0.55
CA THR A 122 6.87 -3.26 0.44
C THR A 122 7.27 -1.94 -0.21
N GLY A 123 7.82 -1.96 -1.42
CA GLY A 123 8.15 -0.77 -2.20
C GLY A 123 6.94 -0.04 -2.81
N GLY A 124 5.79 -0.72 -2.95
CA GLY A 124 4.55 -0.14 -3.49
C GLY A 124 3.79 0.72 -2.48
N ALA A 125 2.92 1.61 -2.97
CA ALA A 125 2.15 2.52 -2.11
C ALA A 125 1.27 1.78 -1.09
N VAL A 126 0.59 0.73 -1.52
CA VAL A 126 -0.27 -0.12 -0.67
C VAL A 126 0.54 -0.73 0.49
N GLY A 127 1.68 -1.36 0.16
CA GLY A 127 2.56 -1.98 1.16
C GLY A 127 3.18 -0.97 2.12
N LYS A 128 3.63 0.20 1.60
CA LYS A 128 4.15 1.29 2.43
C LYS A 128 3.13 1.76 3.45
N CYS A 129 1.87 1.94 3.06
CA CYS A 129 0.83 2.42 3.96
C CYS A 129 0.51 1.44 5.09
N VAL A 130 0.57 0.12 4.86
CA VAL A 130 0.49 -0.88 5.94
C VAL A 130 1.69 -0.73 6.89
N ARG A 131 2.91 -0.58 6.36
CA ARG A 131 4.15 -0.41 7.16
C ARG A 131 4.17 0.90 7.95
N PHE A 132 3.50 1.95 7.47
CA PHE A 132 3.29 3.19 8.22
C PHE A 132 2.30 3.04 9.38
N GLY A 133 1.65 1.88 9.54
CA GLY A 133 0.72 1.60 10.62
C GLY A 133 -0.76 1.74 10.23
N TYR A 134 -1.06 2.11 9.00
CA TYR A 134 -2.44 2.16 8.50
C TYR A 134 -2.89 0.79 8.04
N GLN A 135 -3.02 -0.15 9.00
CA GLN A 135 -3.43 -1.54 8.76
C GLN A 135 -4.95 -1.62 8.59
N PRO A 136 -5.49 -1.90 7.38
CA PRO A 136 -6.91 -1.68 7.06
C PRO A 136 -7.90 -2.57 7.82
N TRP A 137 -7.44 -3.55 8.56
CA TRP A 137 -8.24 -4.43 9.42
C TRP A 137 -8.35 -3.97 10.87
N TYR A 138 -7.73 -2.84 11.24
CA TYR A 138 -7.80 -2.28 12.60
C TYR A 138 -8.67 -1.03 12.68
N LEU A 139 -8.91 -0.61 13.91
CA LEU A 139 -9.50 0.68 14.24
C LEU A 139 -8.44 1.62 14.84
N SER A 140 -8.59 2.92 14.65
CA SER A 140 -7.83 3.93 15.40
C SER A 140 -8.23 3.92 16.88
N LYS A 141 -7.51 4.67 17.72
CA LYS A 141 -7.87 4.83 19.13
C LYS A 141 -9.25 5.47 19.32
N GLU A 142 -9.68 6.29 18.36
CA GLU A 142 -10.98 6.94 18.32
C GLU A 142 -12.08 6.07 17.67
N GLY A 143 -11.77 4.82 17.31
CA GLY A 143 -12.71 3.89 16.69
C GLY A 143 -12.92 4.07 15.18
N LEU A 144 -12.11 4.91 14.50
CA LEU A 144 -12.18 5.07 13.05
C LEU A 144 -11.57 3.85 12.35
N PRO A 145 -12.24 3.25 11.34
CA PRO A 145 -11.66 2.17 10.54
C PRO A 145 -10.37 2.61 9.83
N LEU A 146 -9.24 1.94 10.09
CA LEU A 146 -7.97 2.24 9.46
C LEU A 146 -7.98 1.97 7.95
N LYS A 147 -8.97 1.26 7.42
CA LYS A 147 -9.21 1.15 5.98
C LYS A 147 -9.31 2.52 5.30
N ALA A 148 -9.98 3.48 5.94
CA ALA A 148 -10.09 4.85 5.42
C ALA A 148 -8.73 5.57 5.42
N LEU A 149 -7.94 5.43 6.49
CA LEU A 149 -6.60 5.99 6.56
C LEU A 149 -5.65 5.33 5.57
N HIS A 150 -5.73 4.01 5.42
CA HIS A 150 -4.93 3.27 4.44
C HIS A 150 -5.19 3.77 3.01
N GLN A 151 -6.46 3.94 2.61
CA GLN A 151 -6.80 4.45 1.29
C GLN A 151 -6.34 5.91 1.10
N ALA A 152 -6.53 6.77 2.12
CA ALA A 152 -6.02 8.14 2.11
C ALA A 152 -4.48 8.17 1.98
N CYS A 153 -3.78 7.27 2.68
CA CYS A 153 -2.33 7.12 2.56
C CYS A 153 -1.91 6.68 1.15
N VAL A 154 -2.60 5.72 0.54
CA VAL A 154 -2.31 5.30 -0.85
C VAL A 154 -2.44 6.48 -1.81
N ASN A 155 -3.49 7.29 -1.69
CA ASN A 155 -3.67 8.50 -2.48
C ASN A 155 -2.53 9.50 -2.23
N LEU A 156 -2.17 9.73 -0.97
CA LEU A 156 -1.09 10.61 -0.56
C LEU A 156 0.27 10.14 -1.13
N VAL A 157 0.65 8.86 -0.93
CA VAL A 157 1.94 8.32 -1.39
C VAL A 157 2.08 8.44 -2.89
N THR A 158 0.99 8.23 -3.63
CA THR A 158 0.96 8.30 -5.09
C THR A 158 0.72 9.72 -5.64
N ALA A 159 0.48 10.72 -4.78
CA ALA A 159 0.00 12.05 -5.19
C ALA A 159 -1.22 11.96 -6.11
N ASN A 160 -2.19 11.12 -5.73
CA ASN A 160 -3.44 10.93 -6.46
C ASN A 160 -4.48 11.94 -6.01
N TYR A 161 -4.35 13.18 -6.51
CA TYR A 161 -5.17 14.31 -6.05
C TYR A 161 -6.66 14.11 -6.34
N GLY A 162 -6.99 13.53 -7.48
CA GLY A 162 -8.39 13.32 -7.89
C GLY A 162 -9.00 11.99 -7.46
N GLY A 163 -8.19 11.05 -6.94
CA GLY A 163 -8.63 9.68 -6.65
C GLY A 163 -8.62 8.74 -7.86
N ASP A 164 -8.15 9.19 -9.01
CA ASP A 164 -8.19 8.46 -10.28
C ASP A 164 -6.81 7.95 -10.74
N ARG A 165 -5.75 8.73 -10.51
CA ARG A 165 -4.38 8.36 -10.92
C ARG A 165 -3.29 9.01 -10.06
N GLY A 166 -2.20 8.29 -9.84
CA GLY A 166 -1.00 8.83 -9.21
C GLY A 166 -0.24 9.77 -10.14
N THR A 167 0.35 10.83 -9.57
CA THR A 167 1.12 11.84 -10.29
C THR A 167 2.55 12.02 -9.75
N THR A 168 2.95 11.21 -8.75
CA THR A 168 4.30 11.22 -8.18
C THR A 168 5.34 10.52 -9.08
N ARG A 169 6.60 10.59 -8.68
CA ARG A 169 7.71 9.78 -9.19
C ARG A 169 8.25 8.91 -8.06
N ASN A 170 8.70 7.70 -8.38
CA ASN A 170 9.36 6.84 -7.39
C ASN A 170 10.60 7.54 -6.83
N GLY A 171 10.78 7.42 -5.50
CA GLY A 171 11.91 8.03 -4.80
C GLY A 171 11.68 9.50 -4.39
N THR A 172 10.56 10.13 -4.74
CA THR A 172 10.27 11.49 -4.29
C THR A 172 10.10 11.52 -2.76
N PRO A 173 10.93 12.28 -2.02
CA PRO A 173 10.81 12.39 -0.57
C PRO A 173 9.54 13.13 -0.16
N ILE A 174 8.87 12.60 0.85
CA ILE A 174 7.68 13.19 1.46
C ILE A 174 7.70 13.03 2.97
N ASP A 175 7.16 13.99 3.68
CA ASP A 175 6.87 13.93 5.12
C ASP A 175 5.37 13.63 5.28
N ILE A 176 5.02 12.53 5.92
CA ILE A 176 3.63 12.03 6.08
C ILE A 176 3.26 12.10 7.54
N TYR A 177 2.08 12.64 7.84
CA TYR A 177 1.53 12.68 9.19
C TYR A 177 0.01 12.70 9.17
N ASP A 178 -0.59 12.44 10.34
CA ASP A 178 -2.04 12.39 10.50
C ASP A 178 -2.48 13.10 11.80
N ARG A 179 -3.80 13.24 11.97
CA ARG A 179 -4.37 13.82 13.19
C ARG A 179 -4.64 12.81 14.30
N PHE A 180 -4.37 11.53 14.08
CA PHE A 180 -4.66 10.41 15.00
C PHE A 180 -3.42 9.98 15.78
N GLY A 181 -2.26 10.55 15.46
CA GLY A 181 -1.00 10.27 16.14
C GLY A 181 -0.34 8.94 15.72
N ILE A 182 -0.75 8.36 14.59
CA ILE A 182 -0.11 7.17 14.02
C ILE A 182 1.23 7.54 13.37
N GLN A 183 1.22 8.61 12.56
CA GLN A 183 2.42 9.22 11.99
C GLN A 183 2.53 10.66 12.48
N GLN A 184 3.75 11.07 12.88
CA GLN A 184 4.06 12.41 13.33
C GLN A 184 4.87 13.16 12.26
N PRO A 185 4.71 14.49 12.13
CA PRO A 185 5.48 15.27 11.17
C PRO A 185 6.98 15.26 11.53
N ALA A 186 7.83 14.97 10.55
CA ALA A 186 9.29 15.00 10.72
C ALA A 186 9.88 16.42 10.62
N TYR A 187 9.13 17.39 10.07
CA TYR A 187 9.56 18.77 9.87
C TYR A 187 10.89 18.89 9.11
N ALA A 188 11.06 18.10 8.06
CA ALA A 188 12.28 18.14 7.25
C ALA A 188 12.51 19.54 6.66
N PRO A 189 13.71 20.15 6.83
CA PRO A 189 14.01 21.47 6.34
C PRO A 189 13.77 21.62 4.83
N GLY A 190 13.12 22.71 4.40
CA GLY A 190 12.81 22.97 3.00
C GLY A 190 11.55 22.30 2.45
N MET A 191 10.94 21.38 3.19
CA MET A 191 9.63 20.87 2.82
C MET A 191 8.51 21.86 3.21
N ALA A 192 7.55 22.02 2.31
CA ALA A 192 6.35 22.83 2.55
C ALA A 192 5.10 21.97 2.44
N PHE A 193 4.01 22.42 3.07
CA PHE A 193 2.72 21.73 3.02
C PHE A 193 2.28 21.53 1.56
N GLU A 194 1.88 20.31 1.22
CA GLU A 194 1.48 19.93 -0.13
C GLU A 194 -0.03 19.80 -0.22
N ALA A 195 -0.63 18.94 0.61
CA ALA A 195 -2.05 18.64 0.52
C ALA A 195 -2.58 17.99 1.82
N ALA A 196 -3.90 18.01 1.97
CA ALA A 196 -4.67 17.19 2.91
C ALA A 196 -5.42 16.09 2.14
N TRP A 197 -5.59 14.90 2.77
CA TRP A 197 -6.00 13.68 2.07
C TRP A 197 -7.15 12.98 2.73
N SER A 198 -8.01 12.41 1.87
CA SER A 198 -9.15 11.54 2.20
C SER A 198 -9.06 10.22 1.42
N PRO A 199 -9.94 9.23 1.71
CA PRO A 199 -10.03 8.02 0.89
C PRO A 199 -10.39 8.26 -0.59
N ARG A 200 -10.97 9.41 -0.91
CA ARG A 200 -11.41 9.77 -2.27
C ARG A 200 -10.38 10.58 -3.07
N GLY A 201 -9.23 10.89 -2.49
CA GLY A 201 -8.21 11.75 -3.07
C GLY A 201 -7.88 12.92 -2.14
N ALA A 202 -7.35 14.01 -2.67
CA ALA A 202 -7.08 15.21 -1.89
C ALA A 202 -8.38 15.89 -1.42
N VAL A 203 -8.33 16.48 -0.23
CA VAL A 203 -9.36 17.42 0.28
C VAL A 203 -9.02 18.83 -0.13
N CYS A 204 -7.73 19.16 -0.15
CA CYS A 204 -7.22 20.40 -0.72
C CYS A 204 -5.78 20.17 -1.22
N VAL A 205 -5.31 21.02 -2.12
CA VAL A 205 -3.96 20.96 -2.70
C VAL A 205 -3.36 22.37 -2.66
N ALA A 206 -2.33 22.58 -1.83
CA ALA A 206 -1.58 23.83 -1.81
C ALA A 206 -0.68 23.94 -3.05
N ARG A 207 -0.02 22.86 -3.41
CA ARG A 207 0.85 22.75 -4.58
C ARG A 207 1.00 21.30 -5.03
N PRO A 208 1.28 21.03 -6.32
CA PRO A 208 1.56 19.68 -6.78
C PRO A 208 2.97 19.24 -6.35
N ARG A 209 3.14 17.94 -6.11
CA ARG A 209 4.45 17.34 -5.76
C ARG A 209 5.43 17.41 -6.93
N ILE A 210 4.95 17.05 -8.10
CA ILE A 210 5.70 17.08 -9.37
C ILE A 210 4.89 17.89 -10.39
N GLU A 211 5.26 19.14 -10.53
CA GLU A 211 4.51 20.09 -11.37
C GLU A 211 4.49 19.69 -12.85
N GLN A 212 5.55 19.00 -13.34
CA GLN A 212 5.61 18.49 -14.70
C GLN A 212 4.62 17.33 -14.95
N ASN A 213 4.11 16.68 -13.91
CA ASN A 213 3.15 15.58 -14.05
C ASN A 213 1.70 16.07 -13.96
N ILE A 214 1.46 17.15 -13.23
CA ILE A 214 0.18 17.84 -13.10
C ILE A 214 0.38 19.23 -12.49
N SER A 215 -0.23 20.25 -13.08
CA SER A 215 -0.22 21.63 -12.58
C SER A 215 -1.42 21.93 -11.68
N LEU A 216 -1.37 23.05 -10.92
CA LEU A 216 -2.53 23.50 -10.13
C LEU A 216 -3.74 23.80 -11.02
N ASP A 217 -3.51 24.35 -12.22
CA ASP A 217 -4.60 24.67 -13.16
C ASP A 217 -5.27 23.41 -13.71
N GLU A 218 -4.48 22.39 -14.04
CA GLU A 218 -5.02 21.07 -14.43
C GLU A 218 -5.81 20.43 -13.30
N ILE A 219 -5.36 20.53 -12.04
CA ILE A 219 -6.10 20.05 -10.87
C ILE A 219 -7.45 20.75 -10.75
N ARG A 220 -7.48 22.09 -10.88
CA ARG A 220 -8.73 22.88 -10.82
C ARG A 220 -9.72 22.48 -11.92
N GLN A 221 -9.22 22.29 -13.14
CA GLN A 221 -10.05 21.94 -14.29
C GLN A 221 -10.56 20.51 -14.24
N LYS A 222 -9.68 19.57 -13.86
CA LYS A 222 -9.97 18.15 -13.92
C LYS A 222 -10.82 17.64 -12.75
N TYR A 223 -10.67 18.27 -11.56
CA TYR A 223 -11.28 17.82 -10.33
C TYR A 223 -12.22 18.86 -9.73
N PRO A 224 -13.48 18.95 -10.18
CA PRO A 224 -14.44 19.97 -9.73
C PRO A 224 -14.68 19.96 -8.21
N HIS A 225 -14.55 18.80 -7.55
CA HIS A 225 -14.68 18.70 -6.09
C HIS A 225 -13.57 19.40 -5.31
N LEU A 226 -12.46 19.75 -5.96
CA LEU A 226 -11.38 20.55 -5.39
C LEU A 226 -11.52 22.05 -5.71
N GLN A 227 -12.58 22.47 -6.40
CA GLN A 227 -12.81 23.87 -6.72
C GLN A 227 -12.91 24.71 -5.42
N GLY A 228 -12.11 25.77 -5.33
CA GLY A 228 -12.02 26.59 -4.11
C GLY A 228 -11.04 26.08 -3.04
N PHE A 229 -10.41 24.91 -3.26
CA PHE A 229 -9.45 24.29 -2.33
C PHE A 229 -8.06 24.05 -2.96
N VAL A 230 -7.71 24.78 -4.02
CA VAL A 230 -6.45 24.63 -4.75
C VAL A 230 -5.64 25.91 -4.74
N GLY A 231 -4.38 25.81 -4.34
CA GLY A 231 -3.43 26.90 -4.15
C GLY A 231 -3.16 27.20 -2.67
N GLU A 232 -2.02 27.78 -2.35
CA GLU A 232 -1.54 27.99 -0.98
C GLU A 232 -2.49 28.88 -0.13
N GLU A 233 -3.13 29.87 -0.75
CA GLU A 233 -4.11 30.71 -0.08
C GLU A 233 -5.38 29.95 0.31
N ALA A 234 -5.82 29.02 -0.52
CA ALA A 234 -7.03 28.22 -0.31
C ALA A 234 -6.78 26.98 0.57
N CYS A 235 -5.57 26.42 0.51
CA CYS A 235 -5.18 25.19 1.16
C CYS A 235 -3.94 25.40 2.04
N SER A 236 -4.13 25.42 3.35
CA SER A 236 -3.04 25.44 4.33
C SER A 236 -3.26 24.36 5.38
N GLU A 237 -2.17 23.93 6.02
CA GLU A 237 -2.23 22.95 7.11
C GLU A 237 -3.14 23.42 8.24
N GLU A 238 -3.07 24.69 8.62
CA GLU A 238 -3.89 25.29 9.68
C GLU A 238 -5.38 25.16 9.37
N LYS A 239 -5.81 25.51 8.15
CA LYS A 239 -7.21 25.41 7.71
C LYS A 239 -7.69 23.97 7.70
N MET A 240 -6.83 23.03 7.32
CA MET A 240 -7.22 21.62 7.11
C MET A 240 -7.15 20.78 8.37
N ARG A 241 -6.45 21.19 9.43
CA ARG A 241 -6.42 20.43 10.70
C ARG A 241 -7.79 20.22 11.32
N GLY A 242 -8.71 21.17 11.15
CA GLY A 242 -10.08 21.08 11.62
C GLY A 242 -11.09 20.52 10.61
N HIS A 243 -10.66 20.23 9.37
CA HIS A 243 -11.57 19.75 8.34
C HIS A 243 -11.91 18.25 8.56
N PRO A 244 -13.21 17.86 8.61
CA PRO A 244 -13.62 16.51 8.99
C PRO A 244 -13.09 15.43 8.04
N ASP A 245 -13.00 15.70 6.75
CA ASP A 245 -12.55 14.75 5.72
C ASP A 245 -11.03 14.68 5.58
N ALA A 246 -10.27 15.61 6.18
CA ALA A 246 -8.81 15.61 6.14
C ALA A 246 -8.26 14.61 7.17
N LEU A 247 -7.91 13.42 6.70
CA LEU A 247 -7.40 12.35 7.55
C LEU A 247 -5.89 12.37 7.68
N LEU A 248 -5.19 12.58 6.57
CA LEU A 248 -3.73 12.64 6.47
C LEU A 248 -3.29 13.95 5.82
N PHE A 249 -2.04 14.28 6.08
CA PHE A 249 -1.36 15.47 5.59
C PHE A 249 0.04 15.11 5.11
N ASN A 250 0.57 15.90 4.19
CA ASN A 250 1.98 15.75 3.82
C ASN A 250 2.65 17.06 3.49
N ARG A 251 3.98 17.02 3.56
CA ARG A 251 4.88 18.01 3.01
C ARG A 251 5.79 17.39 1.97
N SER A 252 6.25 18.18 1.03
CA SER A 252 7.24 17.79 0.03
C SER A 252 8.10 18.99 -0.37
N TYR A 253 9.19 18.76 -1.09
CA TYR A 253 10.06 19.83 -1.56
C TYR A 253 9.40 20.59 -2.70
N PRO A 254 9.28 21.95 -2.60
CA PRO A 254 8.85 22.76 -3.73
C PRO A 254 9.79 22.63 -4.93
N GLY A 255 9.21 22.51 -6.15
CA GLY A 255 10.00 22.45 -7.38
C GLY A 255 10.87 21.19 -7.52
N TYR A 256 10.59 20.11 -6.81
CA TYR A 256 11.26 18.82 -6.99
C TYR A 256 11.08 18.34 -8.43
N ARG A 257 12.20 17.99 -9.12
CA ARG A 257 12.26 17.64 -10.55
C ARG A 257 12.67 16.18 -10.75
#